data_4f7e9a60a1d7b2f7bf9a74bbdd295267
#
_entry.id   4f7e9a60a1d7b2f7bf9a74bbdd295267
#
_cell.length_a   1.000
_cell.length_b   1.000
_cell.length_c   1.000
_cell.angle_alpha   90.00
_cell.angle_beta   90.00
_cell.angle_gamma   90.00
#
_symmetry.space_group_name_H-M   'P 1'
#
loop_
_entity.id
_entity.type
_entity.pdbx_description
1 polymer ?
#
loop_
_entity_poly.entity_id
_entity_poly.type
_entity_poly.pdbx_seq_one_letter_code
_entity_poly.pdbx_strand_id
1 'polypeptide(L)'
;FYRETAQKGRRYINISEAVIDVYKTPYKDRNVERDRVQIYKGRKLLSEKASDTLAVKLLGGPNLSVYVDVVKNPDLLLDPNILPYYAFRMEESVMLNDRPHYVISFQPQAILPYALYYGKLYIDKERLSFSRAEFALSMDDRNKATEAILRKKPFGLRFKPVEVAFLVTYNERD
;
A
#
# COMPACT_ATOMS: atom_id res chain seq x y z
N PHE A 1 -1.07 8.36 7.09
CA PHE A 1 -0.17 7.79 8.10
C PHE A 1 0.72 6.72 7.47
N TYR A 2 1.99 6.79 7.72
CA TYR A 2 3.01 5.84 7.28
C TYR A 2 3.61 5.14 8.49
N ARG A 3 3.82 3.84 8.39
CA ARG A 3 4.53 3.05 9.39
C ARG A 3 5.36 1.97 8.74
N GLU A 4 6.60 1.87 9.16
CA GLU A 4 7.54 0.80 8.80
C GLU A 4 8.13 0.20 10.07
N THR A 5 8.15 -1.11 10.15
CA THR A 5 8.79 -1.83 11.25
C THR A 5 9.72 -2.91 10.71
N ALA A 6 10.89 -3.03 11.31
CA ALA A 6 11.82 -4.12 11.03
C ALA A 6 12.18 -4.86 12.31
N GLN A 7 12.28 -6.18 12.20
CA GLN A 7 12.62 -7.07 13.32
C GLN A 7 13.83 -7.93 12.95
N LYS A 8 14.62 -8.27 13.97
CA LYS A 8 15.67 -9.28 13.92
C LYS A 8 15.38 -10.33 15.01
N GLY A 9 14.95 -11.51 14.58
CA GLY A 9 14.37 -12.50 15.50
C GLY A 9 13.06 -11.94 16.10
N ARG A 10 12.98 -11.84 17.43
CA ARG A 10 11.80 -11.33 18.15
C ARG A 10 11.92 -9.87 18.60
N ARG A 11 12.97 -9.16 18.17
CA ARG A 11 13.21 -7.78 18.59
C ARG A 11 13.00 -6.81 17.44
N TYR A 12 12.34 -5.70 17.74
CA TYR A 12 12.28 -4.57 16.82
C TYR A 12 13.64 -3.88 16.77
N ILE A 13 14.15 -3.68 15.56
CA ILE A 13 15.41 -2.98 15.31
C ILE A 13 15.19 -1.60 14.68
N ASN A 14 14.06 -1.39 14.06
CA ASN A 14 13.64 -0.11 13.51
C ASN A 14 12.12 0.01 13.55
N ILE A 15 11.64 1.14 14.00
CA ILE A 15 10.25 1.57 13.89
C ILE A 15 10.29 3.00 13.36
N SER A 16 9.69 3.24 12.21
CA SER A 16 9.55 4.57 11.62
C SER A 16 8.08 4.85 11.38
N GLU A 17 7.59 5.97 11.86
CA GLU A 17 6.20 6.40 11.68
C GLU A 17 6.18 7.86 11.27
N ALA A 18 5.22 8.22 10.43
CA ALA A 18 5.00 9.60 10.03
C ALA A 18 3.52 9.87 9.76
N VAL A 19 3.07 11.05 10.16
CA VAL A 19 1.88 11.70 9.62
C VAL A 19 2.35 12.61 8.50
N ILE A 20 1.76 12.44 7.34
CA ILE A 20 2.17 13.11 6.13
C ILE A 20 0.97 13.77 5.45
N ASP A 21 1.22 14.90 4.84
CA ASP A 21 0.29 15.54 3.90
C ASP A 21 0.72 15.20 2.47
N VAL A 22 -0.23 14.79 1.64
CA VAL A 22 0.00 14.52 0.23
C VAL A 22 -0.75 15.56 -0.59
N TYR A 23 0.00 16.42 -1.26
CA TYR A 23 -0.53 17.44 -2.17
C TYR A 23 -0.61 16.83 -3.56
N LYS A 24 -1.83 16.57 -4.01
CA LYS A 24 -2.09 15.93 -5.30
C LYS A 24 -2.43 16.96 -6.37
N THR A 25 -1.94 16.73 -7.57
CA THR A 25 -2.47 17.37 -8.76
C THR A 25 -3.91 16.92 -9.02
N PRO A 26 -4.71 17.63 -9.82
CA PRO A 26 -6.06 17.20 -10.14
C PRO A 26 -6.11 15.76 -10.67
N TYR A 27 -7.19 15.03 -10.37
CA TYR A 27 -7.36 13.64 -10.79
C TYR A 27 -7.37 13.43 -12.31
N LYS A 28 -7.54 14.49 -13.10
CA LYS A 28 -7.35 14.48 -14.56
C LYS A 28 -5.90 14.24 -14.97
N ASP A 29 -4.95 14.70 -14.14
CA ASP A 29 -3.52 14.48 -14.35
C ASP A 29 -3.11 13.18 -13.66
N ARG A 30 -2.91 12.14 -14.44
CA ARG A 30 -2.47 10.82 -13.94
C ARG A 30 -0.99 10.76 -13.57
N ASN A 31 -0.24 11.85 -13.77
CA ASN A 31 1.18 11.88 -13.42
C ASN A 31 1.37 12.08 -11.91
N VAL A 32 1.47 10.96 -11.20
CA VAL A 32 1.71 10.94 -9.74
C VAL A 32 3.08 11.48 -9.33
N GLU A 33 4.04 11.60 -10.25
CA GLU A 33 5.37 12.15 -9.95
C GLU A 33 5.34 13.65 -9.64
N ARG A 34 4.27 14.34 -10.04
CA ARG A 34 4.04 15.74 -9.71
C ARG A 34 3.46 15.96 -8.32
N ASP A 35 2.94 14.93 -7.70
CA ASP A 35 2.42 15.00 -6.35
C ASP A 35 3.57 15.23 -5.36
N ARG A 36 3.30 15.88 -4.25
CA ARG A 36 4.30 16.22 -3.23
C ARG A 36 3.89 15.68 -1.88
N VAL A 37 4.87 15.22 -1.13
CA VAL A 37 4.70 14.73 0.24
C VAL A 37 5.40 15.68 1.19
N GLN A 38 4.69 16.10 2.22
CA GLN A 38 5.23 16.86 3.34
C GLN A 38 5.06 16.05 4.62
N ILE A 39 6.14 15.86 5.37
CA ILE A 39 6.08 15.22 6.68
C ILE A 39 5.62 16.28 7.68
N TYR A 40 4.43 16.09 8.24
CA TYR A 40 3.89 16.94 9.29
C TYR A 40 4.51 16.59 10.64
N LYS A 41 4.54 15.29 10.97
CA LYS A 41 5.11 14.78 12.21
C LYS A 41 5.63 13.36 11.99
N GLY A 42 6.79 13.06 12.54
CA GLY A 42 7.36 11.73 12.45
C GLY A 42 8.14 11.36 13.71
N ARG A 43 8.29 10.07 13.91
CA ARG A 43 9.18 9.51 14.92
C ARG A 43 9.92 8.32 14.36
N LYS A 44 11.13 8.13 14.84
CA LYS A 44 11.96 6.98 14.50
C LYS A 44 12.57 6.42 15.78
N LEU A 45 12.38 5.13 15.97
CA LEU A 45 13.00 4.37 17.04
C LEU A 45 14.00 3.39 16.39
N LEU A 46 15.24 3.48 16.78
CA LEU A 46 16.32 2.59 16.36
C LEU A 46 16.82 1.79 17.53
N SER A 47 17.26 0.56 17.29
CA SER A 47 18.00 -0.22 18.28
C SER A 47 19.33 0.49 18.59
N GLU A 48 19.70 0.55 19.86
CA GLU A 48 20.98 1.11 20.32
C GLU A 48 22.19 0.21 19.99
N LYS A 49 21.94 -1.05 19.62
CA LYS A 49 23.00 -2.00 19.28
C LYS A 49 23.48 -1.79 17.86
N ALA A 50 24.76 -1.52 17.68
CA ALA A 50 25.38 -1.36 16.37
C ALA A 50 25.15 -2.59 15.45
N SER A 51 25.04 -3.81 16.01
CA SER A 51 24.74 -5.05 15.29
C SER A 51 23.31 -5.11 14.72
N ASP A 52 22.42 -4.24 15.14
CA ASP A 52 21.02 -4.19 14.76
C ASP A 52 20.73 -3.11 13.70
N THR A 53 21.74 -2.58 13.06
CA THR A 53 21.57 -1.61 11.98
C THR A 53 20.76 -2.22 10.84
N LEU A 54 19.69 -1.52 10.43
CA LEU A 54 18.90 -1.91 9.26
C LEU A 54 19.73 -1.67 8.00
N ALA A 55 20.36 -2.74 7.52
CA ALA A 55 21.24 -2.70 6.35
C ALA A 55 20.50 -2.81 5.01
N VAL A 56 19.19 -3.02 5.02
CA VAL A 56 18.36 -3.14 3.81
C VAL A 56 17.81 -1.78 3.40
N LYS A 57 17.72 -1.57 2.09
CA LYS A 57 17.07 -0.40 1.50
C LYS A 57 15.76 -0.84 0.86
N LEU A 58 14.65 -0.38 1.41
CA LEU A 58 13.31 -0.69 0.91
C LEU A 58 12.84 0.35 -0.13
N LEU A 59 11.99 -0.10 -1.03
CA LEU A 59 11.18 0.79 -1.85
C LEU A 59 10.12 1.41 -0.93
N GLY A 60 10.04 2.73 -0.85
CA GLY A 60 8.97 3.33 -0.08
C GLY A 60 9.41 4.51 0.74
N GLY A 61 9.22 4.42 2.05
CA GLY A 61 9.18 5.58 2.91
C GLY A 61 7.88 6.37 2.69
N PRO A 62 7.76 7.57 3.24
CA PRO A 62 6.54 8.39 3.13
C PRO A 62 6.08 8.67 1.70
N ASN A 63 6.99 8.69 0.73
CA ASN A 63 6.66 8.91 -0.69
C ASN A 63 5.81 7.79 -1.31
N LEU A 64 5.80 6.60 -0.71
CA LEU A 64 4.95 5.50 -1.20
C LEU A 64 3.46 5.87 -1.21
N SER A 65 3.03 6.76 -0.30
CA SER A 65 1.66 7.24 -0.21
C SER A 65 1.12 7.92 -1.48
N VAL A 66 2.00 8.42 -2.33
CA VAL A 66 1.62 9.01 -3.63
C VAL A 66 1.12 7.92 -4.59
N TYR A 67 1.73 6.76 -4.55
CA TYR A 67 1.49 5.68 -5.52
C TYR A 67 0.32 4.77 -5.15
N VAL A 68 -0.13 4.76 -3.88
CA VAL A 68 -1.15 3.82 -3.39
C VAL A 68 -2.59 4.29 -3.63
N ASP A 69 -2.81 5.44 -4.24
CA ASP A 69 -4.13 5.91 -4.64
C ASP A 69 -4.56 5.19 -5.92
N VAL A 70 -5.39 4.16 -5.77
CA VAL A 70 -5.83 3.31 -6.89
C VAL A 70 -6.68 4.04 -7.92
N VAL A 71 -7.32 5.15 -7.55
CA VAL A 71 -8.13 5.97 -8.47
C VAL A 71 -7.25 6.86 -9.33
N LYS A 72 -6.25 7.49 -8.71
CA LYS A 72 -5.32 8.37 -9.43
C LYS A 72 -4.25 7.58 -10.18
N ASN A 73 -3.85 6.44 -9.65
CA ASN A 73 -2.88 5.53 -10.22
C ASN A 73 -3.54 4.17 -10.57
N PRO A 74 -4.35 4.11 -11.64
CA PRO A 74 -5.08 2.90 -11.99
C PRO A 74 -4.14 1.72 -12.34
N ASP A 75 -2.91 1.97 -12.76
CA ASP A 75 -1.91 0.95 -13.08
C ASP A 75 -1.61 0.02 -11.88
N LEU A 76 -1.94 0.47 -10.67
CA LEU A 76 -1.78 -0.35 -9.48
C LEU A 76 -2.79 -1.52 -9.42
N LEU A 77 -4.04 -1.29 -9.85
CA LEU A 77 -5.13 -2.25 -9.72
C LEU A 77 -6.23 -2.14 -10.79
N LEU A 78 -6.58 -0.93 -11.21
CA LEU A 78 -7.78 -0.66 -12.00
C LEU A 78 -7.54 -0.51 -13.51
N ASP A 79 -6.31 -0.71 -13.99
CA ASP A 79 -6.02 -0.69 -15.42
C ASP A 79 -6.70 -1.90 -16.10
N PRO A 80 -7.39 -1.71 -17.24
CA PRO A 80 -8.04 -2.79 -17.97
C PRO A 80 -7.13 -3.97 -18.33
N ASN A 81 -5.84 -3.74 -18.51
CA ASN A 81 -4.87 -4.80 -18.81
C ASN A 81 -4.48 -5.60 -17.56
N ILE A 82 -4.70 -5.06 -16.38
CA ILE A 82 -4.37 -5.69 -15.10
C ILE A 82 -5.57 -6.40 -14.49
N LEU A 83 -6.79 -5.87 -14.69
CA LEU A 83 -8.02 -6.46 -14.15
C LEU A 83 -8.15 -7.96 -14.40
N PRO A 84 -7.81 -8.52 -15.58
CA PRO A 84 -7.90 -9.97 -15.83
C PRO A 84 -7.01 -10.84 -14.93
N TYR A 85 -6.05 -10.27 -14.23
CA TYR A 85 -5.19 -11.01 -13.31
C TYR A 85 -5.81 -11.18 -11.93
N TYR A 86 -6.99 -10.60 -11.70
CA TYR A 86 -7.71 -10.65 -10.44
C TYR A 86 -9.08 -11.31 -10.58
N ALA A 87 -9.45 -12.09 -9.56
CA ALA A 87 -10.82 -12.53 -9.35
C ALA A 87 -11.50 -11.51 -8.44
N PHE A 88 -12.63 -10.97 -8.92
CA PHE A 88 -13.46 -10.03 -8.17
C PHE A 88 -14.72 -10.71 -7.67
N ARG A 89 -15.15 -10.38 -6.46
CA ARG A 89 -16.39 -10.88 -5.89
C ARG A 89 -17.15 -9.77 -5.18
N MET A 90 -18.44 -9.69 -5.43
CA MET A 90 -19.34 -8.84 -4.67
C MET A 90 -19.57 -9.45 -3.29
N GLU A 91 -19.32 -8.69 -2.26
CA GLU A 91 -19.54 -9.04 -0.86
C GLU A 91 -20.83 -8.41 -0.34
N GLU A 92 -21.20 -8.73 0.91
CA GLU A 92 -22.30 -8.06 1.58
C GLU A 92 -22.05 -6.54 1.67
N SER A 93 -23.12 -5.78 1.45
CA SER A 93 -23.09 -4.33 1.56
C SER A 93 -22.86 -3.88 2.99
N VAL A 94 -22.14 -2.79 3.17
CA VAL A 94 -21.86 -2.20 4.48
C VAL A 94 -22.30 -0.73 4.53
N MET A 95 -22.51 -0.25 5.74
CA MET A 95 -22.71 1.18 5.99
C MET A 95 -21.37 1.83 6.36
N LEU A 96 -20.96 2.84 5.62
CA LEU A 96 -19.81 3.71 5.93
C LEU A 96 -20.27 5.16 5.94
N ASN A 97 -20.01 5.87 7.04
CA ASN A 97 -20.43 7.26 7.21
C ASN A 97 -21.93 7.48 6.89
N ASP A 98 -22.78 6.59 7.43
CA ASP A 98 -24.24 6.59 7.26
C ASP A 98 -24.73 6.42 5.81
N ARG A 99 -23.88 5.90 4.92
CA ARG A 99 -24.23 5.60 3.53
C ARG A 99 -24.00 4.14 3.18
N PRO A 100 -24.87 3.54 2.35
CA PRO A 100 -24.71 2.16 1.90
C PRO A 100 -23.61 2.07 0.85
N HIS A 101 -22.75 1.05 0.97
CA HIS A 101 -21.65 0.80 0.05
C HIS A 101 -21.69 -0.60 -0.54
N TYR A 102 -21.37 -0.70 -1.82
CA TYR A 102 -20.92 -1.97 -2.41
C TYR A 102 -19.53 -2.29 -1.87
N VAL A 103 -19.31 -3.55 -1.56
CA VAL A 103 -17.99 -4.07 -1.20
C VAL A 103 -17.57 -5.08 -2.25
N ILE A 104 -16.45 -4.83 -2.90
CA ILE A 104 -15.89 -5.72 -3.92
C ILE A 104 -14.56 -6.22 -3.39
N SER A 105 -14.50 -7.51 -3.07
CA SER A 105 -13.23 -8.15 -2.77
C SER A 105 -12.51 -8.53 -4.06
N PHE A 106 -11.18 -8.53 -4.01
CA PHE A 106 -10.34 -8.98 -5.12
C PHE A 106 -9.13 -9.76 -4.61
N GLN A 107 -8.72 -10.73 -5.39
CA GLN A 107 -7.55 -11.55 -5.11
C GLN A 107 -6.87 -11.96 -6.42
N PRO A 108 -5.55 -12.25 -6.39
CA PRO A 108 -4.86 -12.80 -7.54
C PRO A 108 -5.49 -14.08 -8.05
N GLN A 109 -5.67 -14.19 -9.37
CA GLN A 109 -6.06 -15.43 -10.03
C GLN A 109 -5.04 -15.88 -11.10
N ALA A 110 -4.04 -15.06 -11.37
CA ALA A 110 -2.97 -15.36 -12.31
C ALA A 110 -1.63 -15.49 -11.59
N ILE A 111 -0.77 -16.35 -12.11
CA ILE A 111 0.62 -16.47 -11.66
C ILE A 111 1.48 -15.60 -12.56
N LEU A 112 2.00 -14.50 -12.02
CA LEU A 112 2.85 -13.54 -12.72
C LEU A 112 4.28 -13.56 -12.14
N PRO A 113 5.28 -13.03 -12.86
CA PRO A 113 6.65 -12.94 -12.34
C PRO A 113 6.81 -11.95 -11.18
N TYR A 114 5.79 -11.19 -10.84
CA TYR A 114 5.77 -10.23 -9.73
C TYR A 114 4.59 -10.49 -8.79
N ALA A 115 4.65 -9.93 -7.58
CA ALA A 115 3.58 -10.07 -6.60
C ALA A 115 2.40 -9.15 -6.94
N LEU A 116 1.20 -9.69 -6.80
CA LEU A 116 -0.07 -8.97 -6.94
C LEU A 116 -0.63 -8.59 -5.57
N TYR A 117 -1.70 -7.83 -5.57
CA TYR A 117 -2.42 -7.40 -4.36
C TYR A 117 -3.69 -8.21 -4.14
N TYR A 118 -4.20 -8.18 -2.93
CA TYR A 118 -5.54 -8.64 -2.58
C TYR A 118 -6.19 -7.64 -1.63
N GLY A 119 -7.52 -7.60 -1.60
CA GLY A 119 -8.18 -6.64 -0.71
C GLY A 119 -9.64 -6.40 -1.02
N LYS A 120 -10.11 -5.21 -0.65
CA LYS A 120 -11.49 -4.78 -0.81
C LYS A 120 -11.57 -3.33 -1.28
N LEU A 121 -12.53 -3.08 -2.16
CA LEU A 121 -12.92 -1.76 -2.64
C LEU A 121 -14.33 -1.46 -2.13
N TYR A 122 -14.53 -0.24 -1.65
CA TYR A 122 -15.81 0.24 -1.14
C TYR A 122 -16.29 1.38 -2.03
N ILE A 123 -17.48 1.20 -2.59
CA ILE A 123 -18.07 2.11 -3.56
C ILE A 123 -19.42 2.59 -3.01
N ASP A 124 -19.57 3.89 -2.87
CA ASP A 124 -20.84 4.52 -2.47
C ASP A 124 -21.93 4.14 -3.47
N LYS A 125 -23.07 3.63 -2.99
CA LYS A 125 -24.14 3.14 -3.86
C LYS A 125 -24.90 4.24 -4.61
N GLU A 126 -24.95 5.43 -4.03
CA GLU A 126 -25.67 6.55 -4.61
C GLU A 126 -24.81 7.31 -5.62
N ARG A 127 -23.55 7.54 -5.27
CA ARG A 127 -22.61 8.35 -6.08
C ARG A 127 -21.77 7.55 -7.04
N LEU A 128 -21.71 6.22 -6.86
CA LEU A 128 -20.85 5.30 -7.62
C LEU A 128 -19.37 5.72 -7.61
N SER A 129 -18.96 6.34 -6.49
CA SER A 129 -17.59 6.79 -6.26
C SER A 129 -16.88 5.91 -5.23
N PHE A 130 -15.56 5.79 -5.35
CA PHE A 130 -14.75 5.11 -4.35
C PHE A 130 -14.74 5.89 -3.04
N SER A 131 -15.07 5.21 -1.93
CA SER A 131 -14.99 5.78 -0.58
C SER A 131 -13.80 5.21 0.19
N ARG A 132 -13.39 3.97 -0.13
CA ARG A 132 -12.28 3.32 0.57
C ARG A 132 -11.67 2.21 -0.30
N ALA A 133 -10.39 2.03 -0.17
CA ALA A 133 -9.64 0.89 -0.68
C ALA A 133 -8.75 0.32 0.43
N GLU A 134 -8.89 -0.96 0.69
CA GLU A 134 -8.06 -1.73 1.62
C GLU A 134 -7.37 -2.83 0.84
N PHE A 135 -6.06 -2.85 0.81
CA PHE A 135 -5.35 -3.88 0.07
C PHE A 135 -3.96 -4.16 0.63
N ALA A 136 -3.49 -5.36 0.37
CA ALA A 136 -2.19 -5.80 0.80
C ALA A 136 -1.48 -6.55 -0.33
N LEU A 137 -0.15 -6.54 -0.30
CA LEU A 137 0.68 -7.31 -1.21
C LEU A 137 0.55 -8.80 -0.87
N SER A 138 0.30 -9.65 -1.87
CA SER A 138 0.27 -11.12 -1.67
C SER A 138 1.63 -11.62 -1.20
N MET A 139 1.61 -12.44 -0.15
CA MET A 139 2.79 -13.12 0.42
C MET A 139 2.84 -14.60 0.05
N ASP A 140 2.04 -15.04 -0.92
CA ASP A 140 2.02 -16.43 -1.40
C ASP A 140 3.37 -16.85 -1.95
N ASP A 141 4.05 -15.94 -2.68
CA ASP A 141 5.44 -16.06 -3.06
C ASP A 141 6.26 -14.94 -2.43
N ARG A 142 6.95 -15.26 -1.34
CA ARG A 142 7.76 -14.29 -0.60
C ARG A 142 8.96 -13.76 -1.38
N ASN A 143 9.42 -14.46 -2.40
CA ASN A 143 10.51 -13.95 -3.24
C ASN A 143 9.99 -12.81 -4.10
N LYS A 144 8.83 -12.99 -4.74
CA LYS A 144 8.17 -11.94 -5.51
C LYS A 144 7.78 -10.73 -4.64
N ALA A 145 7.24 -10.99 -3.44
CA ALA A 145 6.96 -9.93 -2.48
C ALA A 145 8.22 -9.19 -2.03
N THR A 146 9.34 -9.92 -1.86
CA THR A 146 10.63 -9.32 -1.54
C THR A 146 11.12 -8.42 -2.67
N GLU A 147 11.07 -8.88 -3.91
CA GLU A 147 11.47 -8.11 -5.10
C GLU A 147 10.64 -6.85 -5.28
N ALA A 148 9.34 -6.90 -4.95
CA ALA A 148 8.44 -5.77 -5.04
C ALA A 148 8.83 -4.61 -4.11
N ILE A 149 9.45 -4.89 -2.95
CA ILE A 149 9.73 -3.86 -1.92
C ILE A 149 11.21 -3.65 -1.63
N LEU A 150 12.10 -4.57 -2.02
CA LEU A 150 13.50 -4.52 -1.68
C LEU A 150 14.32 -3.87 -2.79
N ARG A 151 14.98 -2.75 -2.50
CA ARG A 151 15.91 -2.10 -3.46
C ARG A 151 17.34 -2.59 -3.32
N LYS A 152 17.80 -2.79 -2.08
CA LYS A 152 19.19 -3.18 -1.82
C LYS A 152 19.31 -3.90 -0.49
N LYS A 153 20.13 -4.93 -0.46
CA LYS A 153 20.56 -5.63 0.77
C LYS A 153 22.03 -6.03 0.67
N PRO A 154 22.73 -6.16 1.80
CA PRO A 154 24.05 -6.75 1.85
C PRO A 154 24.03 -8.20 1.40
N PHE A 155 25.16 -8.66 0.85
CA PHE A 155 25.35 -10.06 0.53
C PHE A 155 25.21 -10.92 1.81
N GLY A 156 24.57 -12.09 1.67
CA GLY A 156 24.35 -13.02 2.79
C GLY A 156 23.23 -12.64 3.76
N LEU A 157 22.68 -11.42 3.72
CA LEU A 157 21.55 -11.05 4.55
C LEU A 157 20.26 -11.66 4.01
N ARG A 158 19.52 -12.37 4.87
CA ARG A 158 18.17 -12.86 4.56
C ARG A 158 17.15 -11.80 5.01
N PHE A 159 16.37 -11.30 4.07
CA PHE A 159 15.25 -10.39 4.30
C PHE A 159 13.96 -11.08 3.87
N LYS A 160 12.92 -10.98 4.67
CA LYS A 160 11.58 -11.52 4.36
C LYS A 160 10.54 -10.49 4.76
N PRO A 161 9.72 -10.01 3.82
CA PRO A 161 8.54 -9.24 4.17
C PRO A 161 7.54 -10.11 4.91
N VAL A 162 6.84 -9.51 5.85
CA VAL A 162 5.77 -10.16 6.61
C VAL A 162 4.43 -9.65 6.15
N GLU A 163 4.33 -8.34 5.98
CA GLU A 163 3.12 -7.67 5.55
C GLU A 163 3.46 -6.34 4.88
N VAL A 164 2.72 -6.02 3.82
CA VAL A 164 2.70 -4.70 3.18
C VAL A 164 1.25 -4.38 2.87
N ALA A 165 0.63 -3.53 3.66
CA ALA A 165 -0.79 -3.24 3.59
C ALA A 165 -1.05 -1.74 3.47
N PHE A 166 -2.14 -1.39 2.81
CA PHE A 166 -2.56 -0.03 2.54
C PHE A 166 -4.05 0.15 2.86
N LEU A 167 -4.36 1.30 3.40
CA LEU A 167 -5.70 1.79 3.60
C LEU A 167 -5.79 3.20 3.02
N VAL A 168 -6.64 3.37 2.03
CA VAL A 168 -6.93 4.67 1.41
C VAL A 168 -8.40 4.99 1.62
N THR A 169 -8.70 6.16 2.10
CA THR A 169 -10.07 6.69 2.23
C THR A 169 -10.21 7.93 1.36
N TYR A 170 -11.34 8.03 0.69
CA TYR A 170 -11.69 9.13 -0.18
C TYR A 170 -12.83 9.92 0.47
N ASN A 171 -12.63 11.20 0.64
CA ASN A 171 -13.65 12.10 1.14
C ASN A 171 -13.92 13.16 0.06
N GLU A 172 -15.19 13.30 -0.29
CA GLU A 172 -15.59 14.43 -1.12
C GLU A 172 -15.53 15.71 -0.28
N ARG A 173 -15.02 16.76 -0.85
CA ARG A 173 -15.19 18.12 -0.34
C ARG A 173 -16.30 18.78 -1.17
N ASP A 174 -17.32 19.25 -0.46
CA ASP A 174 -18.35 20.10 -1.04
C ASP A 174 -17.75 21.41 -1.55
#